data_715ff15361277cd6cef8d8d8b0e9e46f
#
_entry.id   715ff15361277cd6cef8d8d8b0e9e46f
#
_cell.length_a   1.000
_cell.length_b   1.000
_cell.length_c   1.000
_cell.angle_alpha   90.00
_cell.angle_beta   90.00
_cell.angle_gamma   90.00
#
_symmetry.space_group_name_H-M   'P 1'
#
loop_
_entity.id
_entity.type
_entity.pdbx_description
1 polymer ?
#
loop_
_entity_poly.entity_id
_entity_poly.type
_entity_poly.pdbx_seq_one_letter_code
_entity_poly.pdbx_strand_id
1 'polypeptide(L)'
;LFYYLCSEFLEIILKEMRGLAIIFRFFMLLVLLLPVVALCPVKAETTLEGPILIVTSYNPETRSISDNLSAFMDEYRQRGGKYTPIIESMNCKNLSEAYLWKSRMASILGKYKGKNRPSLVILLGQEAWSAYISQDTEIAKKTPSICGMVSVNGLVLPDDSIDTRVWEPESKNIYTDFGDYNIVAGYVYEYDVDKNIELMRRFYPDMRRVAFISDNTYGGLSMQALVKKEMEKYPDLETIWLDGRTETFMEVSERMRRLPQNTCVLLGTWRVD
;
A
#
# COMPACT_ATOMS: atom_id res chain seq x y z
N LEU A 1 21.27 -17.58 78.30
CA LEU A 1 20.46 -18.47 77.42
C LEU A 1 19.14 -17.79 77.03
N PHE A 2 18.45 -17.08 77.91
CA PHE A 2 17.19 -16.42 77.63
C PHE A 2 17.28 -15.25 76.64
N TYR A 3 18.40 -14.53 76.64
CA TYR A 3 18.65 -13.41 75.76
C TYR A 3 18.89 -13.84 74.27
N TYR A 4 19.48 -15.01 74.11
CA TYR A 4 19.75 -15.58 72.79
C TYR A 4 18.51 -16.14 72.11
N LEU A 5 17.63 -16.77 72.92
CA LEU A 5 16.32 -17.27 72.40
C LEU A 5 15.35 -16.15 72.01
N CYS A 6 15.35 -15.02 72.69
CA CYS A 6 14.55 -13.87 72.34
C CYS A 6 15.01 -13.15 71.05
N SER A 7 16.36 -13.14 70.79
CA SER A 7 16.88 -12.51 69.59
C SER A 7 16.56 -13.32 68.28
N GLU A 8 16.71 -14.66 68.40
CA GLU A 8 16.36 -15.53 67.25
C GLU A 8 14.85 -15.50 66.92
N PHE A 9 13.98 -15.49 67.98
CA PHE A 9 12.54 -15.42 67.81
C PHE A 9 12.11 -14.09 67.18
N LEU A 10 12.79 -13.00 67.54
CA LEU A 10 12.52 -11.67 66.95
C LEU A 10 12.96 -11.59 65.51
N GLU A 11 14.08 -12.21 65.14
CA GLU A 11 14.55 -12.28 63.75
C GLU A 11 13.61 -13.10 62.86
N ILE A 12 13.08 -14.21 63.34
CA ILE A 12 12.13 -15.05 62.63
C ILE A 12 10.83 -14.29 62.38
N ILE A 13 10.28 -13.59 63.39
CA ILE A 13 9.07 -12.79 63.25
C ILE A 13 9.28 -11.62 62.24
N LEU A 14 10.41 -10.94 62.32
CA LEU A 14 10.77 -9.87 61.41
C LEU A 14 10.94 -10.35 59.95
N LYS A 15 11.44 -11.56 59.76
CA LYS A 15 11.62 -12.18 58.45
C LYS A 15 10.28 -12.59 57.86
N GLU A 16 9.38 -13.16 58.67
CA GLU A 16 8.00 -13.46 58.24
C GLU A 16 7.18 -12.19 57.92
N MET A 17 7.30 -11.16 58.75
CA MET A 17 6.62 -9.86 58.50
C MET A 17 7.14 -9.18 57.24
N ARG A 18 8.45 -9.31 56.90
CA ARG A 18 8.98 -8.82 55.60
C ARG A 18 8.43 -9.61 54.44
N GLY A 19 8.26 -10.92 54.54
CA GLY A 19 7.65 -11.78 53.53
C GLY A 19 6.18 -11.39 53.29
N LEU A 20 5.41 -11.19 54.36
CA LEU A 20 4.01 -10.76 54.27
C LEU A 20 3.85 -9.37 53.66
N ALA A 21 4.76 -8.44 54.00
CA ALA A 21 4.76 -7.09 53.41
C ALA A 21 5.07 -7.09 51.92
N ILE A 22 5.92 -7.99 51.42
CA ILE A 22 6.24 -8.17 50.02
C ILE A 22 5.00 -8.75 49.28
N ILE A 23 4.38 -9.78 49.84
CA ILE A 23 3.16 -10.38 49.25
C ILE A 23 2.04 -9.36 49.21
N PHE A 24 1.84 -8.55 50.25
CA PHE A 24 0.84 -7.50 50.30
C PHE A 24 1.11 -6.39 49.27
N ARG A 25 2.38 -6.01 49.08
CA ARG A 25 2.76 -5.06 48.02
C ARG A 25 2.53 -5.62 46.63
N PHE A 26 2.80 -6.88 46.38
CA PHE A 26 2.51 -7.55 45.12
C PHE A 26 1.00 -7.64 44.86
N PHE A 27 0.23 -7.96 45.88
CA PHE A 27 -1.23 -8.02 45.81
C PHE A 27 -1.85 -6.64 45.54
N MET A 28 -1.38 -5.59 46.21
CA MET A 28 -1.78 -4.20 45.98
C MET A 28 -1.39 -3.74 44.56
N LEU A 29 -0.24 -4.13 44.05
CA LEU A 29 0.18 -3.82 42.67
C LEU A 29 -0.70 -4.56 41.65
N LEU A 30 -1.07 -5.80 41.93
CA LEU A 30 -1.97 -6.58 41.08
C LEU A 30 -3.41 -5.99 41.09
N VAL A 31 -3.90 -5.56 42.22
CA VAL A 31 -5.22 -4.91 42.35
C VAL A 31 -5.25 -3.53 41.68
N LEU A 32 -4.13 -2.79 41.70
CA LEU A 32 -4.00 -1.51 40.98
C LEU A 32 -3.88 -1.66 39.46
N LEU A 33 -3.36 -2.80 38.99
CA LEU A 33 -3.25 -3.10 37.55
C LEU A 33 -4.56 -3.63 36.94
N LEU A 34 -5.42 -4.26 37.73
CA LEU A 34 -6.72 -4.78 37.30
C LEU A 34 -7.63 -3.72 36.63
N PRO A 35 -7.79 -2.50 37.14
CA PRO A 35 -8.62 -1.50 36.49
C PRO A 35 -7.98 -0.93 35.22
N VAL A 36 -6.66 -0.97 35.05
CA VAL A 36 -5.98 -0.51 33.84
C VAL A 36 -6.24 -1.46 32.66
N VAL A 37 -6.31 -2.77 32.93
CA VAL A 37 -6.66 -3.78 31.91
C VAL A 37 -8.15 -3.74 31.59
N ALA A 38 -9.01 -3.40 32.56
CA ALA A 38 -10.44 -3.28 32.35
C ALA A 38 -10.85 -1.96 31.65
N LEU A 39 -9.99 -0.95 31.65
CA LEU A 39 -10.19 0.33 30.96
C LEU A 39 -9.59 0.38 29.55
N CYS A 40 -8.90 -0.67 29.07
CA CYS A 40 -8.71 -0.80 27.65
C CYS A 40 -10.10 -0.91 27.01
N PRO A 41 -10.57 0.09 26.23
CA PRO A 41 -11.80 -0.08 25.49
C PRO A 41 -11.56 -1.30 24.58
N VAL A 42 -12.19 -2.41 24.92
CA VAL A 42 -12.46 -3.45 23.93
C VAL A 42 -13.23 -2.68 22.87
N LYS A 43 -12.54 -2.33 21.78
CA LYS A 43 -13.20 -1.81 20.58
C LYS A 43 -14.30 -2.84 20.33
N ALA A 44 -15.54 -2.43 20.54
CA ALA A 44 -16.68 -3.25 20.16
C ALA A 44 -16.38 -3.68 18.73
N GLU A 45 -16.27 -5.01 18.50
CA GLU A 45 -16.29 -5.56 17.17
C GLU A 45 -17.54 -4.97 16.53
N THR A 46 -17.36 -3.93 15.75
CA THR A 46 -18.38 -3.50 14.81
C THR A 46 -18.58 -4.72 13.93
N THR A 47 -19.69 -5.42 14.18
CA THR A 47 -20.14 -6.48 13.28
C THR A 47 -20.27 -5.81 11.91
N LEU A 48 -19.27 -6.01 11.09
CA LEU A 48 -19.25 -5.50 9.72
C LEU A 48 -20.35 -6.28 9.00
N GLU A 49 -21.53 -5.68 8.91
CA GLU A 49 -22.64 -6.24 8.13
C GLU A 49 -22.47 -5.78 6.69
N GLY A 50 -22.23 -6.70 5.79
CA GLY A 50 -22.12 -6.40 4.37
C GLY A 50 -21.15 -7.33 3.64
N PRO A 51 -21.20 -7.36 2.29
CA PRO A 51 -20.33 -8.21 1.49
C PRO A 51 -18.87 -7.74 1.51
N ILE A 52 -17.96 -8.64 1.15
CA ILE A 52 -16.60 -8.27 0.74
C ILE A 52 -16.66 -7.95 -0.74
N LEU A 53 -16.33 -6.72 -1.11
CA LEU A 53 -16.26 -6.31 -2.51
C LEU A 53 -14.83 -6.43 -3.01
N ILE A 54 -14.59 -7.30 -3.99
CA ILE A 54 -13.30 -7.45 -4.67
C ILE A 54 -13.40 -6.78 -6.02
N VAL A 55 -12.55 -5.78 -6.27
CA VAL A 55 -12.51 -5.07 -7.56
C VAL A 55 -11.17 -5.35 -8.22
N THR A 56 -11.22 -5.89 -9.45
CA THR A 56 -10.03 -6.23 -10.23
C THR A 56 -9.81 -5.23 -11.36
N SER A 57 -8.55 -4.89 -11.65
CA SER A 57 -8.19 -4.06 -12.81
C SER A 57 -8.58 -4.72 -14.13
N TYR A 58 -8.32 -6.01 -14.24
CA TYR A 58 -8.51 -6.79 -15.48
C TYR A 58 -9.54 -7.89 -15.29
N ASN A 59 -9.87 -8.56 -16.38
CA ASN A 59 -10.80 -9.71 -16.34
C ASN A 59 -10.32 -10.75 -15.31
N PRO A 60 -11.17 -11.12 -14.33
CA PRO A 60 -10.84 -12.10 -13.31
C PRO A 60 -10.58 -13.51 -13.86
N GLU A 61 -10.97 -13.80 -15.10
CA GLU A 61 -10.69 -15.07 -15.78
C GLU A 61 -9.25 -15.16 -16.32
N THR A 62 -8.49 -14.05 -16.34
CA THR A 62 -7.08 -14.12 -16.70
C THR A 62 -6.33 -14.96 -15.66
N ARG A 63 -5.42 -15.82 -16.13
CA ARG A 63 -4.74 -16.84 -15.30
C ARG A 63 -4.17 -16.28 -14.01
N SER A 64 -3.41 -15.19 -14.08
CA SER A 64 -2.76 -14.61 -12.88
C SER A 64 -3.75 -14.09 -11.84
N ILE A 65 -4.87 -13.51 -12.28
CA ILE A 65 -5.91 -13.01 -11.36
C ILE A 65 -6.74 -14.17 -10.84
N SER A 66 -7.12 -15.11 -11.70
CA SER A 66 -7.87 -16.31 -11.36
C SER A 66 -7.16 -17.14 -10.29
N ASP A 67 -5.85 -17.37 -10.44
CA ASP A 67 -5.04 -18.13 -9.48
C ASP A 67 -5.03 -17.43 -8.11
N ASN A 68 -4.84 -16.12 -8.08
CA ASN A 68 -4.86 -15.33 -6.83
C ASN A 68 -6.24 -15.30 -6.17
N LEU A 69 -7.31 -15.14 -6.95
CA LEU A 69 -8.67 -15.15 -6.43
C LEU A 69 -9.04 -16.55 -5.89
N SER A 70 -8.67 -17.61 -6.59
CA SER A 70 -8.92 -18.97 -6.13
C SER A 70 -8.21 -19.26 -4.81
N ALA A 71 -6.92 -18.90 -4.72
CA ALA A 71 -6.15 -19.05 -3.48
C ALA A 71 -6.76 -18.26 -2.31
N PHE A 72 -7.19 -17.03 -2.57
CA PHE A 72 -7.90 -16.20 -1.58
C PHE A 72 -9.21 -16.87 -1.13
N MET A 73 -10.04 -17.33 -2.07
CA MET A 73 -11.33 -17.94 -1.77
C MET A 73 -11.19 -19.23 -0.98
N ASP A 74 -10.16 -20.02 -1.27
CA ASP A 74 -9.87 -21.26 -0.56
C ASP A 74 -9.43 -20.99 0.87
N GLU A 75 -8.48 -20.09 1.06
CA GLU A 75 -8.00 -19.67 2.39
C GLU A 75 -9.13 -19.04 3.22
N TYR A 76 -9.91 -18.15 2.59
CA TYR A 76 -11.05 -17.50 3.24
C TYR A 76 -12.07 -18.52 3.75
N ARG A 77 -12.40 -19.55 2.94
CA ARG A 77 -13.31 -20.64 3.34
C ARG A 77 -12.71 -21.51 4.45
N GLN A 78 -11.44 -21.88 4.34
CA GLN A 78 -10.73 -22.68 5.36
C GLN A 78 -10.71 -21.99 6.72
N ARG A 79 -10.60 -20.65 6.74
CA ARG A 79 -10.65 -19.85 7.97
C ARG A 79 -12.06 -19.54 8.47
N GLY A 80 -13.09 -20.12 7.86
CA GLY A 80 -14.48 -19.92 8.27
C GLY A 80 -15.03 -18.54 7.93
N GLY A 81 -14.62 -17.96 6.80
CA GLY A 81 -15.12 -16.68 6.31
C GLY A 81 -16.64 -16.64 6.21
N LYS A 82 -17.26 -15.64 6.83
CA LYS A 82 -18.72 -15.52 7.01
C LYS A 82 -19.41 -14.70 5.94
N TYR A 83 -18.67 -13.79 5.29
CA TYR A 83 -19.23 -12.85 4.32
C TYR A 83 -19.15 -13.42 2.90
N THR A 84 -20.10 -13.05 2.05
CA THR A 84 -20.08 -13.42 0.64
C THR A 84 -19.16 -12.47 -0.14
N PRO A 85 -18.06 -12.94 -0.72
CA PRO A 85 -17.26 -12.14 -1.61
C PRO A 85 -17.99 -11.88 -2.93
N ILE A 86 -18.01 -10.63 -3.38
CA ILE A 86 -18.55 -10.20 -4.67
C ILE A 86 -17.38 -9.69 -5.51
N ILE A 87 -17.24 -10.19 -6.72
CA ILE A 87 -16.16 -9.81 -7.63
C ILE A 87 -16.73 -8.91 -8.72
N GLU A 88 -16.17 -7.72 -8.86
CA GLU A 88 -16.42 -6.75 -9.93
C GLU A 88 -15.14 -6.54 -10.72
N SER A 89 -15.24 -6.44 -12.03
CA SER A 89 -14.09 -6.16 -12.89
C SER A 89 -14.21 -4.78 -13.51
N MET A 90 -13.11 -4.03 -13.46
CA MET A 90 -13.00 -2.76 -14.17
C MET A 90 -12.72 -2.94 -15.65
N ASN A 91 -12.22 -4.11 -16.04
CA ASN A 91 -11.85 -4.43 -17.41
C ASN A 91 -11.04 -3.29 -18.08
N CYS A 92 -10.01 -2.82 -17.36
CA CYS A 92 -9.10 -1.78 -17.83
C CYS A 92 -8.33 -2.28 -19.05
N LYS A 93 -8.09 -1.40 -20.03
CA LYS A 93 -7.33 -1.74 -21.24
C LYS A 93 -6.15 -0.78 -21.41
N ASN A 94 -6.36 0.34 -22.07
CA ASN A 94 -5.32 1.27 -22.46
C ASN A 94 -5.30 2.49 -21.53
N LEU A 95 -4.13 3.08 -21.34
CA LEU A 95 -3.97 4.31 -20.55
C LEU A 95 -4.88 5.46 -21.04
N SER A 96 -5.16 5.53 -22.34
CA SER A 96 -6.05 6.53 -22.91
C SER A 96 -7.49 6.46 -22.37
N GLU A 97 -7.88 5.34 -21.73
CA GLU A 97 -9.16 5.17 -21.06
C GLU A 97 -9.13 5.52 -19.56
N ALA A 98 -8.04 6.07 -19.04
CA ALA A 98 -7.86 6.30 -17.60
C ALA A 98 -9.01 7.09 -16.95
N TYR A 99 -9.54 8.12 -17.63
CA TYR A 99 -10.72 8.88 -17.18
C TYR A 99 -11.98 8.01 -17.05
N LEU A 100 -12.14 6.98 -17.90
CA LEU A 100 -13.25 6.02 -17.80
C LEU A 100 -13.10 5.08 -16.61
N TRP A 101 -11.87 4.79 -16.15
CA TRP A 101 -11.67 3.94 -14.99
C TRP A 101 -12.22 4.59 -13.72
N LYS A 102 -12.05 5.91 -13.57
CA LYS A 102 -12.63 6.66 -12.45
C LYS A 102 -14.17 6.55 -12.45
N SER A 103 -14.81 6.77 -13.59
CA SER A 103 -16.26 6.67 -13.73
C SER A 103 -16.77 5.22 -13.56
N ARG A 104 -16.05 4.21 -14.05
CA ARG A 104 -16.36 2.79 -13.81
C ARG A 104 -16.32 2.44 -12.33
N MET A 105 -15.29 2.86 -11.60
CA MET A 105 -15.20 2.67 -10.15
C MET A 105 -16.36 3.36 -9.43
N ALA A 106 -16.70 4.60 -9.79
CA ALA A 106 -17.86 5.30 -9.24
C ALA A 106 -19.17 4.52 -9.47
N SER A 107 -19.34 3.94 -10.66
CA SER A 107 -20.48 3.10 -11.01
C SER A 107 -20.52 1.81 -10.18
N ILE A 108 -19.37 1.13 -9.99
CA ILE A 108 -19.26 -0.06 -9.15
C ILE A 108 -19.66 0.28 -7.72
N LEU A 109 -19.01 1.27 -7.11
CA LEU A 109 -19.29 1.67 -5.73
C LEU A 109 -20.72 2.16 -5.54
N GLY A 110 -21.29 2.77 -6.61
CA GLY A 110 -22.69 3.24 -6.63
C GLY A 110 -23.75 2.14 -6.45
N LYS A 111 -23.43 0.88 -6.78
CA LYS A 111 -24.31 -0.28 -6.57
C LYS A 111 -24.47 -0.63 -5.09
N TYR A 112 -23.47 -0.27 -4.28
CA TYR A 112 -23.34 -0.69 -2.89
C TYR A 112 -23.61 0.46 -1.91
N LYS A 113 -24.89 0.82 -1.76
CA LYS A 113 -25.33 1.91 -0.87
C LYS A 113 -26.21 1.37 0.26
N GLY A 114 -26.30 2.12 1.34
CA GLY A 114 -27.16 1.80 2.47
C GLY A 114 -26.81 0.45 3.11
N LYS A 115 -27.77 -0.46 3.20
CA LYS A 115 -27.60 -1.80 3.78
C LYS A 115 -26.67 -2.73 2.99
N ASN A 116 -26.42 -2.43 1.72
CA ASN A 116 -25.54 -3.19 0.85
C ASN A 116 -24.09 -2.67 0.87
N ARG A 117 -23.79 -1.68 1.74
CA ARG A 117 -22.43 -1.15 1.83
C ARG A 117 -21.44 -2.27 2.14
N PRO A 118 -20.32 -2.36 1.42
CA PRO A 118 -19.30 -3.38 1.69
C PRO A 118 -18.74 -3.22 3.11
N SER A 119 -18.50 -4.35 3.75
CA SER A 119 -17.74 -4.39 5.00
C SER A 119 -16.24 -4.24 4.76
N LEU A 120 -15.79 -4.64 3.58
CA LEU A 120 -14.40 -4.56 3.12
C LEU A 120 -14.36 -4.41 1.61
N VAL A 121 -13.45 -3.57 1.10
CA VAL A 121 -13.12 -3.48 -0.31
C VAL A 121 -11.71 -4.02 -0.52
N ILE A 122 -11.55 -4.98 -1.45
CA ILE A 122 -10.26 -5.52 -1.86
C ILE A 122 -10.00 -5.08 -3.30
N LEU A 123 -8.89 -4.40 -3.51
CA LEU A 123 -8.50 -3.82 -4.80
C LEU A 123 -7.31 -4.58 -5.35
N LEU A 124 -7.47 -5.21 -6.52
CA LEU A 124 -6.44 -6.01 -7.16
C LEU A 124 -6.00 -5.38 -8.48
N GLY A 125 -4.76 -4.89 -8.46
CA GLY A 125 -4.10 -4.25 -9.60
C GLY A 125 -4.09 -2.72 -9.52
N GLN A 126 -3.12 -2.14 -10.20
CA GLN A 126 -2.80 -0.71 -10.09
C GLN A 126 -3.93 0.21 -10.57
N GLU A 127 -4.61 -0.16 -11.65
CA GLU A 127 -5.68 0.64 -12.25
C GLU A 127 -6.92 0.67 -11.35
N ALA A 128 -7.30 -0.47 -10.74
CA ALA A 128 -8.40 -0.53 -9.79
C ALA A 128 -8.07 0.28 -8.52
N TRP A 129 -6.84 0.17 -8.03
CA TRP A 129 -6.35 0.95 -6.92
C TRP A 129 -6.39 2.46 -7.23
N SER A 130 -5.82 2.87 -8.36
CA SER A 130 -5.80 4.28 -8.79
C SER A 130 -7.21 4.84 -8.95
N ALA A 131 -8.11 4.08 -9.57
CA ALA A 131 -9.50 4.47 -9.72
C ALA A 131 -10.22 4.64 -8.36
N TYR A 132 -9.89 3.79 -7.37
CA TYR A 132 -10.46 3.86 -6.03
C TYR A 132 -9.99 5.10 -5.26
N ILE A 133 -8.69 5.35 -5.20
CA ILE A 133 -8.14 6.55 -4.53
C ILE A 133 -8.49 7.86 -5.22
N SER A 134 -9.01 7.79 -6.45
CA SER A 134 -9.53 8.94 -7.19
C SER A 134 -11.01 9.23 -6.88
N GLN A 135 -11.66 8.45 -5.99
CA GLN A 135 -13.05 8.67 -5.60
C GLN A 135 -13.14 9.58 -4.39
N ASP A 136 -13.83 10.69 -4.50
CA ASP A 136 -14.14 11.56 -3.35
C ASP A 136 -15.52 11.21 -2.77
N THR A 137 -15.69 9.96 -2.33
CA THR A 137 -16.95 9.46 -1.78
C THR A 137 -16.78 8.88 -0.38
N GLU A 138 -17.83 8.98 0.42
CA GLU A 138 -17.81 8.42 1.78
C GLU A 138 -17.53 6.91 1.80
N ILE A 139 -18.03 6.18 0.81
CA ILE A 139 -17.80 4.73 0.69
C ILE A 139 -16.32 4.43 0.44
N ALA A 140 -15.63 5.19 -0.40
CA ALA A 140 -14.21 5.00 -0.67
C ALA A 140 -13.34 5.40 0.53
N LYS A 141 -13.70 6.49 1.22
CA LYS A 141 -12.89 6.99 2.35
C LYS A 141 -13.09 6.21 3.64
N LYS A 142 -14.32 5.81 3.96
CA LYS A 142 -14.65 5.21 5.26
C LYS A 142 -14.73 3.69 5.28
N THR A 143 -14.91 3.03 4.14
CA THR A 143 -14.94 1.57 4.10
C THR A 143 -13.51 1.02 4.24
N PRO A 144 -13.27 0.05 5.14
CA PRO A 144 -11.98 -0.62 5.20
C PRO A 144 -11.57 -1.13 3.83
N SER A 145 -10.33 -0.88 3.43
CA SER A 145 -9.84 -1.32 2.12
C SER A 145 -8.49 -2.01 2.23
N ILE A 146 -8.29 -2.99 1.36
CA ILE A 146 -7.03 -3.71 1.18
C ILE A 146 -6.63 -3.57 -0.28
N CYS A 147 -5.36 -3.31 -0.55
CA CYS A 147 -4.83 -3.31 -1.91
C CYS A 147 -3.81 -4.44 -2.11
N GLY A 148 -3.77 -4.97 -3.32
CA GLY A 148 -2.80 -5.99 -3.72
C GLY A 148 -2.37 -5.83 -5.17
N MET A 149 -1.17 -6.27 -5.49
CA MET A 149 -0.57 -6.14 -6.82
C MET A 149 -0.43 -4.66 -7.25
N VAL A 150 -0.09 -3.78 -6.31
CA VAL A 150 0.01 -2.33 -6.53
C VAL A 150 1.37 -1.81 -6.11
N SER A 151 1.79 -0.69 -6.70
CA SER A 151 2.96 0.06 -6.25
C SER A 151 2.60 0.92 -5.05
N VAL A 152 3.60 1.23 -4.20
CA VAL A 152 3.49 2.24 -3.15
C VAL A 152 3.06 3.60 -3.71
N ASN A 153 3.46 3.88 -4.95
CA ASN A 153 3.10 5.11 -5.65
C ASN A 153 1.96 4.87 -6.63
N GLY A 154 1.01 5.78 -6.65
CA GLY A 154 -0.13 5.78 -7.55
C GLY A 154 -0.42 7.16 -8.12
N LEU A 155 -1.34 7.22 -9.06
CA LEU A 155 -1.78 8.45 -9.71
C LEU A 155 -3.26 8.68 -9.42
N VAL A 156 -3.63 9.94 -9.19
CA VAL A 156 -5.03 10.34 -9.18
C VAL A 156 -5.47 10.50 -10.64
N LEU A 157 -6.56 9.82 -11.01
CA LEU A 157 -7.06 9.80 -12.38
C LEU A 157 -7.79 11.10 -12.73
N PRO A 158 -7.71 11.55 -13.99
CA PRO A 158 -8.42 12.73 -14.46
C PRO A 158 -9.94 12.51 -14.49
N ASP A 159 -10.70 13.60 -14.40
CA ASP A 159 -12.16 13.57 -14.52
C ASP A 159 -12.63 13.45 -15.98
N ASP A 160 -11.89 14.09 -16.87
CA ASP A 160 -12.19 14.18 -18.28
C ASP A 160 -11.12 13.50 -19.15
N SER A 161 -11.45 13.27 -20.41
CA SER A 161 -10.49 12.77 -21.40
C SER A 161 -9.29 13.70 -21.53
N ILE A 162 -8.10 13.12 -21.48
CA ILE A 162 -6.82 13.83 -21.58
C ILE A 162 -5.93 13.15 -22.64
N ASP A 163 -5.14 13.94 -23.33
CA ASP A 163 -4.06 13.39 -24.17
C ASP A 163 -2.97 12.82 -23.27
N THR A 164 -2.83 11.51 -23.24
CA THR A 164 -1.89 10.80 -22.40
C THR A 164 -0.42 11.10 -22.73
N ARG A 165 -0.13 11.59 -23.92
CA ARG A 165 1.22 11.99 -24.35
C ARG A 165 1.73 13.22 -23.60
N VAL A 166 0.80 14.08 -23.16
CA VAL A 166 1.12 15.32 -22.42
C VAL A 166 0.62 15.29 -20.99
N TRP A 167 0.04 14.19 -20.55
CA TRP A 167 -0.43 14.05 -19.17
C TRP A 167 0.74 13.86 -18.22
N GLU A 168 0.91 14.82 -17.33
CA GLU A 168 1.98 14.87 -16.32
C GLU A 168 1.38 14.84 -14.90
N PRO A 169 0.93 13.66 -14.45
CA PRO A 169 0.34 13.52 -13.13
C PRO A 169 1.40 13.59 -12.02
N GLU A 170 0.98 14.04 -10.84
CA GLU A 170 1.80 13.98 -9.65
C GLU A 170 1.80 12.54 -9.06
N SER A 171 2.99 12.05 -8.69
CA SER A 171 3.12 10.79 -7.95
C SER A 171 2.64 10.95 -6.51
N LYS A 172 1.69 10.12 -6.09
CA LYS A 172 1.15 10.06 -4.74
C LYS A 172 1.62 8.80 -4.02
N ASN A 173 2.02 8.93 -2.76
CA ASN A 173 2.46 7.80 -1.94
C ASN A 173 1.29 7.30 -1.08
N ILE A 174 1.06 5.98 -1.09
CA ILE A 174 -0.04 5.32 -0.37
C ILE A 174 0.02 5.53 1.14
N TYR A 175 1.20 5.70 1.71
CA TYR A 175 1.39 5.83 3.15
C TYR A 175 1.22 7.26 3.67
N THR A 176 1.46 8.26 2.83
CA THR A 176 1.51 9.67 3.24
C THR A 176 0.38 10.52 2.69
N ASP A 177 -0.13 10.20 1.50
CA ASP A 177 -0.98 11.13 0.76
C ASP A 177 -2.48 10.77 0.82
N PHE A 178 -2.83 9.62 1.45
CA PHE A 178 -4.22 9.11 1.52
C PHE A 178 -4.70 8.87 2.95
N GLY A 179 -4.32 9.74 3.89
CA GLY A 179 -4.67 9.62 5.31
C GLY A 179 -6.17 9.72 5.62
N ASP A 180 -6.98 10.21 4.70
CA ASP A 180 -8.44 10.25 4.81
C ASP A 180 -9.14 8.98 4.30
N TYR A 181 -8.38 8.03 3.71
CA TYR A 181 -8.87 6.72 3.31
C TYR A 181 -8.61 5.68 4.39
N ASN A 182 -9.54 4.76 4.59
CA ASN A 182 -9.41 3.68 5.56
C ASN A 182 -8.69 2.47 4.94
N ILE A 183 -7.41 2.65 4.61
CA ILE A 183 -6.55 1.57 4.07
C ILE A 183 -6.01 0.78 5.27
N VAL A 184 -6.50 -0.45 5.46
CA VAL A 184 -6.18 -1.26 6.64
C VAL A 184 -5.02 -2.22 6.42
N ALA A 185 -4.76 -2.61 5.18
CA ALA A 185 -3.65 -3.48 4.80
C ALA A 185 -3.35 -3.36 3.30
N GLY A 186 -2.20 -3.87 2.89
CA GLY A 186 -1.85 -3.98 1.48
C GLY A 186 -0.63 -4.84 1.24
N TYR A 187 -0.59 -5.47 0.07
CA TYR A 187 0.62 -6.03 -0.51
C TYR A 187 1.07 -5.12 -1.64
N VAL A 188 2.09 -4.33 -1.35
CA VAL A 188 2.60 -3.29 -2.22
C VAL A 188 4.07 -3.53 -2.54
N TYR A 189 4.51 -3.10 -3.70
CA TYR A 189 5.92 -3.08 -4.07
C TYR A 189 6.42 -1.64 -4.22
N GLU A 190 7.67 -1.45 -3.91
CA GLU A 190 8.35 -0.16 -3.98
C GLU A 190 9.35 -0.15 -5.12
N TYR A 191 9.36 0.93 -5.89
CA TYR A 191 10.41 1.23 -6.84
C TYR A 191 11.32 2.29 -6.23
N ASP A 192 12.40 1.84 -5.60
CA ASP A 192 13.31 2.68 -4.83
C ASP A 192 14.31 3.39 -5.75
N VAL A 193 13.95 4.61 -6.15
CA VAL A 193 14.79 5.45 -7.05
C VAL A 193 16.09 5.81 -6.38
N ASP A 194 16.06 6.19 -5.09
CA ASP A 194 17.24 6.65 -4.34
C ASP A 194 18.31 5.55 -4.29
N LYS A 195 17.92 4.31 -3.91
CA LYS A 195 18.86 3.18 -3.90
C LYS A 195 19.42 2.85 -5.27
N ASN A 196 18.61 2.96 -6.33
CA ASN A 196 19.11 2.75 -7.68
C ASN A 196 20.13 3.82 -8.07
N ILE A 197 19.88 5.09 -7.78
CA ILE A 197 20.85 6.18 -8.05
C ILE A 197 22.13 6.01 -7.24
N GLU A 198 22.01 5.69 -5.93
CA GLU A 198 23.17 5.42 -5.09
C GLU A 198 24.02 4.26 -5.62
N LEU A 199 23.37 3.17 -6.04
CA LEU A 199 24.05 2.02 -6.63
C LEU A 199 24.75 2.39 -7.93
N MET A 200 24.08 3.13 -8.82
CA MET A 200 24.69 3.63 -10.07
C MET A 200 25.92 4.49 -9.79
N ARG A 201 25.86 5.45 -8.88
CA ARG A 201 27.00 6.30 -8.49
C ARG A 201 28.16 5.49 -7.91
N ARG A 202 27.86 4.44 -7.18
CA ARG A 202 28.88 3.56 -6.60
C ARG A 202 29.69 2.82 -7.66
N PHE A 203 29.04 2.36 -8.74
CA PHE A 203 29.70 1.67 -9.85
C PHE A 203 30.26 2.62 -10.93
N TYR A 204 29.63 3.78 -11.09
CA TYR A 204 29.95 4.79 -12.10
C TYR A 204 30.05 6.18 -11.46
N PRO A 205 31.15 6.46 -10.72
CA PRO A 205 31.31 7.75 -10.00
C PRO A 205 31.25 8.98 -10.90
N ASP A 206 31.61 8.82 -12.17
CA ASP A 206 31.58 9.89 -13.18
C ASP A 206 30.21 10.07 -13.84
N MET A 207 29.18 9.41 -13.34
CA MET A 207 27.81 9.56 -13.85
C MET A 207 27.36 11.02 -13.82
N ARG A 208 26.81 11.49 -14.95
CA ARG A 208 26.27 12.86 -15.11
C ARG A 208 24.80 12.84 -15.52
N ARG A 209 24.31 11.70 -16.00
CA ARG A 209 22.99 11.56 -16.58
C ARG A 209 22.34 10.27 -16.18
N VAL A 210 21.02 10.32 -16.06
CA VAL A 210 20.16 9.14 -15.90
C VAL A 210 19.17 9.13 -17.05
N ALA A 211 19.21 8.10 -17.87
CA ALA A 211 18.17 7.84 -18.87
C ALA A 211 17.10 6.95 -18.27
N PHE A 212 15.87 7.43 -18.14
CA PHE A 212 14.75 6.66 -17.66
C PHE A 212 13.89 6.16 -18.82
N ILE A 213 13.57 4.86 -18.80
CA ILE A 213 12.78 4.20 -19.84
C ILE A 213 11.42 3.81 -19.26
N SER A 214 10.34 4.23 -19.91
CA SER A 214 8.97 3.81 -19.57
C SER A 214 8.12 3.58 -20.82
N ASP A 215 7.21 2.61 -20.74
CA ASP A 215 6.23 2.34 -21.79
C ASP A 215 4.99 3.25 -21.69
N ASN A 216 4.02 3.01 -22.56
CA ASN A 216 2.75 3.76 -22.63
C ASN A 216 1.64 3.18 -21.74
N THR A 217 1.99 2.34 -20.75
CA THR A 217 1.02 1.79 -19.79
C THR A 217 0.82 2.72 -18.59
N TYR A 218 -0.22 2.45 -17.79
CA TYR A 218 -0.40 3.12 -16.50
C TYR A 218 0.83 2.94 -15.59
N GLY A 219 1.39 1.73 -15.55
CA GLY A 219 2.61 1.44 -14.77
C GLY A 219 3.80 2.28 -15.21
N GLY A 220 4.02 2.43 -16.53
CA GLY A 220 5.06 3.27 -17.09
C GLY A 220 4.92 4.73 -16.68
N LEU A 221 3.71 5.29 -16.82
CA LEU A 221 3.42 6.66 -16.42
C LEU A 221 3.56 6.88 -14.91
N SER A 222 3.08 5.93 -14.10
CA SER A 222 3.17 6.02 -12.64
C SER A 222 4.62 6.01 -12.16
N MET A 223 5.47 5.15 -12.75
CA MET A 223 6.90 5.14 -12.46
C MET A 223 7.60 6.41 -12.96
N GLN A 224 7.23 6.92 -14.14
CA GLN A 224 7.78 8.17 -14.66
C GLN A 224 7.47 9.35 -13.73
N ALA A 225 6.24 9.44 -13.23
CA ALA A 225 5.83 10.48 -12.29
C ALA A 225 6.64 10.38 -10.96
N LEU A 226 6.86 9.14 -10.47
CA LEU A 226 7.71 8.91 -9.30
C LEU A 226 9.14 9.35 -9.56
N VAL A 227 9.75 8.90 -10.66
CA VAL A 227 11.15 9.24 -10.99
C VAL A 227 11.31 10.75 -11.17
N LYS A 228 10.34 11.44 -11.79
CA LYS A 228 10.38 12.93 -11.88
C LYS A 228 10.47 13.57 -10.51
N LYS A 229 9.62 13.16 -9.57
CA LYS A 229 9.60 13.67 -8.19
C LYS A 229 10.90 13.38 -7.44
N GLU A 230 11.40 12.14 -7.54
CA GLU A 230 12.61 11.72 -6.83
C GLU A 230 13.89 12.37 -7.41
N MET A 231 13.94 12.59 -8.72
CA MET A 231 15.08 13.24 -9.37
C MET A 231 15.26 14.72 -8.97
N GLU A 232 14.26 15.36 -8.40
CA GLU A 232 14.41 16.70 -7.81
C GLU A 232 15.46 16.75 -6.69
N LYS A 233 15.72 15.62 -6.04
CA LYS A 233 16.76 15.47 -5.01
C LYS A 233 18.19 15.44 -5.60
N TYR A 234 18.32 15.28 -6.91
CA TYR A 234 19.58 15.09 -7.63
C TYR A 234 19.79 16.17 -8.71
N PRO A 235 19.87 17.45 -8.34
CA PRO A 235 19.99 18.55 -9.30
C PRO A 235 21.30 18.56 -10.09
N ASP A 236 22.28 17.75 -9.68
CA ASP A 236 23.55 17.53 -10.37
C ASP A 236 23.46 16.48 -11.50
N LEU A 237 22.35 15.77 -11.63
CA LEU A 237 22.09 14.77 -12.66
C LEU A 237 21.08 15.30 -13.69
N GLU A 238 21.48 15.24 -14.96
CA GLU A 238 20.56 15.45 -16.09
C GLU A 238 19.70 14.21 -16.30
N THR A 239 18.38 14.35 -16.43
CA THR A 239 17.48 13.23 -16.76
C THR A 239 17.11 13.23 -18.24
N ILE A 240 17.31 12.10 -18.89
CA ILE A 240 16.93 11.85 -20.28
C ILE A 240 15.68 10.95 -20.26
N TRP A 241 14.57 11.44 -20.76
CA TRP A 241 13.31 10.69 -20.82
C TRP A 241 13.24 9.90 -22.13
N LEU A 242 13.06 8.57 -22.03
CA LEU A 242 12.79 7.66 -23.12
C LEU A 242 11.36 7.15 -22.91
N ASP A 243 10.41 7.86 -23.51
CA ASP A 243 8.98 7.79 -23.14
C ASP A 243 8.16 7.12 -24.25
N GLY A 244 7.74 5.89 -24.01
CA GLY A 244 6.92 5.11 -24.93
C GLY A 244 5.51 5.70 -25.21
N ARG A 245 5.10 6.77 -24.51
CA ARG A 245 3.87 7.49 -24.85
C ARG A 245 4.04 8.38 -26.09
N THR A 246 5.27 8.81 -26.36
CA THR A 246 5.60 9.73 -27.46
C THR A 246 6.54 9.12 -28.48
N GLU A 247 7.23 8.05 -28.14
CA GLU A 247 8.26 7.40 -28.95
C GLU A 247 7.92 5.92 -29.17
N THR A 248 8.17 5.45 -30.38
CA THR A 248 8.07 4.03 -30.72
C THR A 248 9.25 3.24 -30.13
N PHE A 249 9.13 1.91 -30.06
CA PHE A 249 10.23 1.03 -29.66
C PHE A 249 11.51 1.27 -30.48
N MET A 250 11.37 1.48 -31.79
CA MET A 250 12.51 1.72 -32.68
C MET A 250 13.21 3.04 -32.36
N GLU A 251 12.44 4.11 -32.11
CA GLU A 251 12.98 5.42 -31.75
C GLU A 251 13.69 5.38 -30.40
N VAL A 252 13.07 4.76 -29.38
CA VAL A 252 13.70 4.56 -28.08
C VAL A 252 14.99 3.75 -28.20
N SER A 253 14.99 2.66 -28.99
CA SER A 253 16.17 1.82 -29.21
C SER A 253 17.30 2.60 -29.90
N GLU A 254 16.97 3.45 -30.85
CA GLU A 254 17.95 4.29 -31.54
C GLU A 254 18.52 5.38 -30.61
N ARG A 255 17.67 6.02 -29.81
CA ARG A 255 18.12 6.98 -28.80
C ARG A 255 18.99 6.34 -27.73
N MET A 256 18.69 5.11 -27.30
CA MET A 256 19.53 4.37 -26.36
C MET A 256 20.93 4.14 -26.90
N ARG A 257 21.07 3.80 -28.19
CA ARG A 257 22.41 3.62 -28.84
C ARG A 257 23.23 4.91 -28.89
N ARG A 258 22.54 6.07 -28.85
CA ARG A 258 23.15 7.40 -28.95
C ARG A 258 23.21 8.15 -27.62
N LEU A 259 22.98 7.46 -26.50
CA LEU A 259 23.07 8.10 -25.20
C LEU A 259 24.48 8.70 -24.99
N PRO A 260 24.59 9.92 -24.45
CA PRO A 260 25.86 10.53 -24.15
C PRO A 260 26.70 9.67 -23.19
N GLN A 261 28.01 9.86 -23.22
CA GLN A 261 28.89 9.23 -22.22
C GLN A 261 28.48 9.62 -20.80
N ASN A 262 28.82 8.78 -19.83
CA ASN A 262 28.47 8.98 -18.40
C ASN A 262 26.95 9.02 -18.15
N THR A 263 26.17 8.29 -18.94
CA THR A 263 24.74 8.06 -18.74
C THR A 263 24.50 6.67 -18.19
N CYS A 264 23.81 6.55 -17.06
CA CYS A 264 23.26 5.29 -16.56
C CYS A 264 21.80 5.17 -17.00
N VAL A 265 21.33 3.94 -17.15
CA VAL A 265 19.95 3.66 -17.56
C VAL A 265 19.16 3.13 -16.37
N LEU A 266 18.07 3.78 -16.06
CA LEU A 266 17.09 3.37 -15.06
C LEU A 266 15.87 2.82 -15.79
N LEU A 267 15.61 1.52 -15.61
CA LEU A 267 14.50 0.83 -16.26
C LEU A 267 13.23 0.94 -15.41
N GLY A 268 12.19 1.53 -15.95
CA GLY A 268 10.83 1.46 -15.41
C GLY A 268 10.12 0.19 -15.89
N THR A 269 9.10 0.35 -16.73
CA THR A 269 8.44 -0.77 -17.42
C THR A 269 8.62 -0.62 -18.92
N TRP A 270 8.77 -1.74 -19.59
CA TRP A 270 8.70 -1.80 -21.04
C TRP A 270 8.04 -3.10 -21.45
N ARG A 271 6.78 -3.01 -21.86
CA ARG A 271 6.05 -4.13 -22.46
C ARG A 271 6.08 -3.96 -23.96
N VAL A 272 6.53 -4.97 -24.64
CA VAL A 272 6.45 -5.04 -26.11
C VAL A 272 5.09 -5.64 -26.43
N ASP A 273 4.26 -4.89 -27.13
CA ASP A 273 2.98 -5.39 -27.67
C ASP A 273 3.24 -6.26 -28.90
#